data_765b40d37fc75227a1a53cdc8f7180a5
#
_entry.id   765b40d37fc75227a1a53cdc8f7180a5
#
_cell.length_a   1.000
_cell.length_b   1.000
_cell.length_c   1.000
_cell.angle_alpha   90.00
_cell.angle_beta   90.00
_cell.angle_gamma   90.00
#
_symmetry.space_group_name_H-M   'P 1'
#
loop_
_entity.id
_entity.type
_entity.pdbx_description
1 polymer ?
#
loop_
_entity_poly.entity_id
_entity_poly.type
_entity_poly.pdbx_seq_one_letter_code
_entity_poly.pdbx_strand_id
1 'polypeptide(L)'
;MRILIADDHLIFAQSLKALLLSNADMEIAGIVENGKLALKYLEKDQVDIVLSDLQMPEMDGIELVLQIRNRFPSVKVMILSMVSEASLIREVIQVGAVGFGSKNMDKDELERALRMIHNGETYISSNILRELTRVPNASRHDETESEMKALSEREIEVLSLIAQELNTNEIAEKLFVSVNTVETHRKSLFKKLGVKNAIGLIKFALRHGLAN
;
A
#
# COMPACT_ATOMS: atom_id res chain seq x y z
N MET A 1 24.77 11.98 -4.80
CA MET A 1 23.29 12.17 -4.79
C MET A 1 22.82 12.39 -3.36
N ARG A 2 21.88 13.31 -3.15
CA ARG A 2 21.33 13.66 -1.82
C ARG A 2 19.98 12.96 -1.62
N ILE A 3 19.88 12.19 -0.54
CA ILE A 3 18.73 11.29 -0.28
C ILE A 3 18.04 11.72 1.01
N LEU A 4 16.74 11.95 0.96
CA LEU A 4 15.87 12.12 2.13
C LEU A 4 15.16 10.79 2.42
N ILE A 5 15.16 10.34 3.67
CA ILE A 5 14.45 9.13 4.10
C ILE A 5 13.18 9.58 4.84
N ALA A 6 12.01 9.09 4.39
CA ALA A 6 10.71 9.31 5.02
C ALA A 6 10.15 7.96 5.49
N ASP A 7 10.19 7.70 6.78
CA ASP A 7 9.73 6.43 7.37
C ASP A 7 9.41 6.65 8.86
N ASP A 8 8.24 6.25 9.30
CA ASP A 8 7.82 6.36 10.72
C ASP A 8 8.48 5.31 11.63
N HIS A 9 9.12 4.30 11.04
CA HIS A 9 9.92 3.31 11.74
C HIS A 9 11.37 3.78 11.88
N LEU A 10 11.65 4.59 12.90
CA LEU A 10 12.94 5.23 13.12
C LEU A 10 14.13 4.26 13.07
N ILE A 11 13.99 3.04 13.62
CA ILE A 11 15.05 2.02 13.62
C ILE A 11 15.39 1.60 12.19
N PHE A 12 14.38 1.41 11.34
CA PHE A 12 14.57 1.08 9.93
C PHE A 12 15.24 2.23 9.18
N ALA A 13 14.75 3.46 9.35
CA ALA A 13 15.32 4.64 8.72
C ALA A 13 16.80 4.86 9.10
N GLN A 14 17.17 4.65 10.36
CA GLN A 14 18.56 4.72 10.82
C GLN A 14 19.42 3.59 10.24
N SER A 15 18.86 2.39 10.10
CA SER A 15 19.55 1.25 9.47
C SER A 15 19.83 1.54 7.99
N LEU A 16 18.86 2.10 7.26
CA LEU A 16 19.04 2.54 5.87
C LEU A 16 20.13 3.60 5.76
N LYS A 17 20.11 4.60 6.66
CA LYS A 17 21.15 5.62 6.72
C LYS A 17 22.54 4.99 6.91
N ALA A 18 22.70 4.12 7.91
CA ALA A 18 23.98 3.46 8.18
C ALA A 18 24.47 2.63 6.99
N LEU A 19 23.56 1.94 6.31
CA LEU A 19 23.84 1.12 5.15
C LEU A 19 24.32 1.97 3.95
N LEU A 20 23.70 3.11 3.69
CA LEU A 20 24.01 3.98 2.55
C LEU A 20 25.22 4.88 2.80
N LEU A 21 25.54 5.23 4.05
CA LEU A 21 26.73 6.06 4.40
C LEU A 21 28.06 5.42 4.01
N SER A 22 28.11 4.12 3.72
CA SER A 22 29.33 3.47 3.23
C SER A 22 29.71 3.86 1.79
N ASN A 23 28.82 4.56 1.08
CA ASN A 23 29.04 5.02 -0.29
C ASN A 23 29.40 6.50 -0.34
N ALA A 24 30.55 6.82 -0.89
CA ALA A 24 31.05 8.20 -0.98
C ALA A 24 30.23 9.11 -1.89
N ASP A 25 29.45 8.54 -2.81
CA ASP A 25 28.57 9.26 -3.74
C ASP A 25 27.13 9.42 -3.27
N MET A 26 26.80 8.93 -2.06
CA MET A 26 25.47 9.04 -1.44
C MET A 26 25.54 9.83 -0.15
N GLU A 27 24.72 10.86 -0.04
CA GLU A 27 24.60 11.71 1.14
C GLU A 27 23.16 11.58 1.67
N ILE A 28 23.00 11.28 2.95
CA ILE A 28 21.69 11.31 3.59
C ILE A 28 21.41 12.72 4.09
N ALA A 29 20.57 13.42 3.36
CA ALA A 29 20.16 14.79 3.66
C ALA A 29 19.39 14.87 4.99
N GLY A 30 18.52 13.90 5.27
CA GLY A 30 17.77 13.86 6.52
C GLY A 30 16.94 12.59 6.66
N ILE A 31 16.32 12.45 7.85
CA ILE A 31 15.30 11.43 8.15
C ILE A 31 14.08 12.17 8.68
N VAL A 32 12.90 11.84 8.21
CA VAL A 32 11.61 12.37 8.62
C VAL A 32 10.58 11.25 8.81
N GLU A 33 9.58 11.48 9.65
CA GLU A 33 8.67 10.43 10.11
C GLU A 33 7.36 10.37 9.31
N ASN A 34 7.11 11.32 8.41
CA ASN A 34 5.90 11.35 7.58
C ASN A 34 6.05 12.24 6.35
N GLY A 35 5.09 12.13 5.42
CA GLY A 35 5.10 12.87 4.17
C GLY A 35 5.02 14.39 4.34
N LYS A 36 4.31 14.91 5.35
CA LYS A 36 4.24 16.36 5.61
C LYS A 36 5.58 16.94 6.00
N LEU A 37 6.34 16.22 6.83
CA LEU A 37 7.69 16.63 7.21
C LEU A 37 8.64 16.52 6.02
N ALA A 38 8.47 15.52 5.15
CA ALA A 38 9.25 15.41 3.92
C ALA A 38 9.03 16.64 3.01
N LEU A 39 7.79 17.06 2.79
CA LEU A 39 7.51 18.27 2.00
C LEU A 39 8.12 19.52 2.60
N LYS A 40 8.01 19.72 3.93
CA LYS A 40 8.65 20.85 4.63
C LYS A 40 10.18 20.84 4.50
N TYR A 41 10.77 19.63 4.44
CA TYR A 41 12.22 19.48 4.22
C TYR A 41 12.61 19.95 2.82
N LEU A 42 11.87 19.50 1.80
CA LEU A 42 12.09 19.84 0.40
C LEU A 42 11.92 21.34 0.09
N GLU A 43 11.16 22.08 0.90
CA GLU A 43 11.04 23.54 0.80
C GLU A 43 12.32 24.29 1.23
N LYS A 44 13.19 23.64 2.00
CA LYS A 44 14.35 24.28 2.64
C LYS A 44 15.68 23.78 2.11
N ASP A 45 15.72 22.59 1.58
CA ASP A 45 16.95 21.92 1.20
C ASP A 45 16.80 21.13 -0.10
N GLN A 46 17.89 21.01 -0.84
CA GLN A 46 17.93 20.27 -2.10
C GLN A 46 18.06 18.77 -1.83
N VAL A 47 17.22 17.99 -2.50
CA VAL A 47 17.19 16.54 -2.44
C VAL A 47 17.03 16.00 -3.86
N ASP A 48 17.79 14.96 -4.21
CA ASP A 48 17.68 14.30 -5.50
C ASP A 48 16.63 13.18 -5.46
N ILE A 49 16.63 12.42 -4.36
CA ILE A 49 15.76 11.25 -4.20
C ILE A 49 15.13 11.25 -2.81
N VAL A 50 13.82 11.00 -2.74
CA VAL A 50 13.12 10.65 -1.51
C VAL A 50 12.92 9.14 -1.47
N LEU A 51 13.50 8.49 -0.46
CA LEU A 51 13.17 7.12 -0.08
C LEU A 51 12.02 7.16 0.92
N SER A 52 10.85 6.71 0.52
CA SER A 52 9.65 6.81 1.36
C SER A 52 9.09 5.44 1.71
N ASP A 53 8.68 5.27 2.96
CA ASP A 53 7.71 4.23 3.27
C ASP A 53 6.38 4.53 2.58
N LEU A 54 5.63 3.47 2.32
CA LEU A 54 4.28 3.56 1.78
C LEU A 54 3.26 3.97 2.85
N GLN A 55 3.39 3.43 4.05
CA GLN A 55 2.44 3.61 5.14
C GLN A 55 3.06 4.49 6.24
N MET A 56 2.66 5.75 6.27
CA MET A 56 3.10 6.72 7.28
C MET A 56 1.90 7.47 7.86
N PRO A 57 1.98 7.96 9.10
CA PRO A 57 0.94 8.80 9.69
C PRO A 57 0.85 10.15 8.99
N GLU A 58 -0.27 10.84 9.10
CA GLU A 58 -0.58 12.18 8.60
C GLU A 58 -0.59 12.34 7.07
N MET A 59 0.40 11.81 6.37
CA MET A 59 0.54 11.79 4.92
C MET A 59 1.32 10.54 4.52
N ASP A 60 0.67 9.64 3.81
CA ASP A 60 1.25 8.40 3.33
C ASP A 60 2.17 8.59 2.10
N GLY A 61 2.80 7.50 1.67
CA GLY A 61 3.74 7.53 0.55
C GLY A 61 3.09 7.86 -0.78
N ILE A 62 1.83 7.48 -1.01
CA ILE A 62 1.11 7.77 -2.26
C ILE A 62 0.82 9.27 -2.37
N GLU A 63 0.26 9.84 -1.31
CA GLU A 63 0.00 11.27 -1.26
C GLU A 63 1.29 12.08 -1.36
N LEU A 64 2.37 11.63 -0.71
CA LEU A 64 3.68 12.26 -0.81
C LEU A 64 4.21 12.26 -2.24
N VAL A 65 4.16 11.15 -2.97
CA VAL A 65 4.55 11.05 -4.38
C VAL A 65 3.79 12.07 -5.22
N LEU A 66 2.46 12.14 -5.05
CA LEU A 66 1.62 13.06 -5.80
C LEU A 66 2.00 14.53 -5.52
N GLN A 67 2.24 14.89 -4.27
CA GLN A 67 2.65 16.25 -3.87
C GLN A 67 4.04 16.60 -4.40
N ILE A 68 5.00 15.68 -4.33
CA ILE A 68 6.35 15.89 -4.87
C ILE A 68 6.30 16.08 -6.38
N ARG A 69 5.59 15.22 -7.10
CA ARG A 69 5.42 15.35 -8.55
C ARG A 69 4.91 16.74 -8.98
N ASN A 70 3.96 17.28 -8.22
CA ASN A 70 3.34 18.57 -8.55
C ASN A 70 4.19 19.77 -8.14
N ARG A 71 4.91 19.70 -7.02
CA ARG A 71 5.60 20.84 -6.41
C ARG A 71 7.12 20.83 -6.62
N PHE A 72 7.71 19.64 -6.73
CA PHE A 72 9.15 19.39 -6.82
C PHE A 72 9.49 18.42 -7.96
N PRO A 73 9.20 18.71 -9.22
CA PRO A 73 9.28 17.75 -10.34
C PRO A 73 10.70 17.22 -10.63
N SER A 74 11.73 17.87 -10.11
CA SER A 74 13.12 17.38 -10.19
C SER A 74 13.45 16.30 -9.15
N VAL A 75 12.68 16.20 -8.07
CA VAL A 75 12.87 15.24 -6.99
C VAL A 75 12.24 13.91 -7.38
N LYS A 76 13.00 12.85 -7.30
CA LYS A 76 12.57 11.49 -7.63
C LYS A 76 12.11 10.78 -6.37
N VAL A 77 11.09 9.93 -6.48
CA VAL A 77 10.59 9.18 -5.31
C VAL A 77 10.69 7.70 -5.56
N MET A 78 11.34 7.00 -4.62
CA MET A 78 11.34 5.55 -4.51
C MET A 78 10.56 5.13 -3.27
N ILE A 79 9.58 4.26 -3.43
CA ILE A 79 8.83 3.66 -2.33
C ILE A 79 9.52 2.37 -1.87
N LEU A 80 9.70 2.22 -0.57
CA LEU A 80 10.09 0.98 0.09
C LEU A 80 8.91 0.48 0.92
N SER A 81 8.48 -0.76 0.72
CA SER A 81 7.33 -1.31 1.44
C SER A 81 7.51 -2.77 1.82
N MET A 82 6.87 -3.18 2.93
CA MET A 82 6.68 -4.60 3.26
C MET A 82 5.48 -5.21 2.50
N VAL A 83 4.63 -4.37 1.91
CA VAL A 83 3.44 -4.80 1.18
C VAL A 83 3.78 -5.03 -0.29
N SER A 84 3.33 -6.16 -0.83
CA SER A 84 3.53 -6.56 -2.23
C SER A 84 2.21 -6.66 -3.02
N GLU A 85 1.16 -5.98 -2.57
CA GLU A 85 -0.16 -6.00 -3.22
C GLU A 85 -0.11 -5.32 -4.59
N ALA A 86 -0.40 -6.06 -5.67
CA ALA A 86 -0.24 -5.56 -7.04
C ALA A 86 -1.09 -4.33 -7.37
N SER A 87 -2.28 -4.19 -6.77
CA SER A 87 -3.15 -3.02 -6.88
C SER A 87 -2.46 -1.76 -6.37
N LEU A 88 -1.89 -1.83 -5.18
CA LEU A 88 -1.23 -0.72 -4.51
C LEU A 88 0.07 -0.31 -5.23
N ILE A 89 0.82 -1.30 -5.73
CA ILE A 89 2.02 -1.04 -6.52
C ILE A 89 1.68 -0.29 -7.81
N ARG A 90 0.60 -0.70 -8.52
CA ARG A 90 0.14 0.00 -9.72
C ARG A 90 -0.27 1.44 -9.41
N GLU A 91 -0.98 1.66 -8.31
CA GLU A 91 -1.38 2.99 -7.87
C GLU A 91 -0.16 3.89 -7.64
N VAL A 92 0.83 3.42 -6.89
CA VAL A 92 2.09 4.14 -6.61
C VAL A 92 2.83 4.53 -7.90
N ILE A 93 2.89 3.62 -8.88
CA ILE A 93 3.53 3.91 -10.17
C ILE A 93 2.72 4.93 -10.98
N GLN A 94 1.39 4.81 -10.99
CA GLN A 94 0.50 5.73 -11.71
C GLN A 94 0.56 7.16 -11.18
N VAL A 95 0.70 7.34 -9.87
CA VAL A 95 0.84 8.68 -9.28
C VAL A 95 2.22 9.30 -9.54
N GLY A 96 3.22 8.50 -9.99
CA GLY A 96 4.49 9.01 -10.51
C GLY A 96 5.73 8.63 -9.72
N ALA A 97 5.67 7.62 -8.84
CA ALA A 97 6.89 7.05 -8.27
C ALA A 97 7.75 6.44 -9.38
N VAL A 98 9.04 6.70 -9.33
CA VAL A 98 10.02 6.16 -10.28
C VAL A 98 10.75 4.93 -9.77
N GLY A 99 10.55 4.60 -8.48
CA GLY A 99 11.09 3.41 -7.86
C GLY A 99 10.09 2.72 -6.93
N PHE A 100 10.10 1.40 -6.94
CA PHE A 100 9.38 0.59 -5.97
C PHE A 100 10.21 -0.63 -5.57
N GLY A 101 10.46 -0.77 -4.26
CA GLY A 101 11.25 -1.86 -3.69
C GLY A 101 10.65 -2.44 -2.42
N SER A 102 11.10 -3.63 -2.06
CA SER A 102 10.79 -4.24 -0.76
C SER A 102 11.70 -3.68 0.33
N LYS A 103 11.19 -3.49 1.55
CA LYS A 103 12.02 -3.17 2.73
C LYS A 103 13.02 -4.31 3.08
N ASN A 104 12.87 -5.49 2.44
CA ASN A 104 13.79 -6.63 2.60
C ASN A 104 14.88 -6.69 1.50
N MET A 105 15.04 -5.65 0.69
CA MET A 105 16.12 -5.55 -0.30
C MET A 105 17.48 -5.62 0.40
N ASP A 106 18.43 -6.30 -0.24
CA ASP A 106 19.81 -6.22 0.21
C ASP A 106 20.46 -4.87 -0.16
N LYS A 107 21.63 -4.62 0.42
CA LYS A 107 22.36 -3.36 0.23
C LYS A 107 22.67 -3.11 -1.25
N ASP A 108 23.21 -4.11 -1.93
CA ASP A 108 23.70 -3.96 -3.31
C ASP A 108 22.54 -3.70 -4.28
N GLU A 109 21.38 -4.32 -4.04
CA GLU A 109 20.15 -4.07 -4.79
C GLU A 109 19.64 -2.65 -4.57
N LEU A 110 19.59 -2.17 -3.33
CA LEU A 110 19.14 -0.81 -3.00
C LEU A 110 20.06 0.25 -3.64
N GLU A 111 21.38 0.09 -3.50
CA GLU A 111 22.34 1.01 -4.09
C GLU A 111 22.22 1.09 -5.62
N ARG A 112 22.10 -0.07 -6.28
CA ARG A 112 21.86 -0.13 -7.72
C ARG A 112 20.56 0.56 -8.11
N ALA A 113 19.47 0.32 -7.37
CA ALA A 113 18.19 0.97 -7.61
C ALA A 113 18.29 2.50 -7.52
N LEU A 114 18.96 3.02 -6.50
CA LEU A 114 19.16 4.45 -6.31
C LEU A 114 19.99 5.09 -7.43
N ARG A 115 21.04 4.41 -7.90
CA ARG A 115 21.85 4.88 -9.04
C ARG A 115 21.05 4.92 -10.33
N MET A 116 20.27 3.88 -10.62
CA MET A 116 19.37 3.84 -11.78
C MET A 116 18.38 5.01 -11.74
N ILE A 117 17.72 5.21 -10.58
CA ILE A 117 16.77 6.30 -10.39
C ILE A 117 17.46 7.66 -10.54
N HIS A 118 18.65 7.85 -9.96
CA HIS A 118 19.40 9.09 -10.08
C HIS A 118 19.73 9.41 -11.55
N ASN A 119 20.02 8.40 -12.36
CA ASN A 119 20.29 8.54 -13.80
C ASN A 119 19.02 8.74 -14.65
N GLY A 120 17.84 8.75 -14.06
CA GLY A 120 16.57 8.97 -14.76
C GLY A 120 15.87 7.70 -15.23
N GLU A 121 16.35 6.54 -14.81
CA GLU A 121 15.72 5.25 -15.07
C GLU A 121 14.66 4.96 -14.00
N THR A 122 13.76 4.03 -14.30
CA THR A 122 12.78 3.50 -13.33
C THR A 122 13.29 2.19 -12.73
N TYR A 123 12.97 1.94 -11.46
CA TYR A 123 13.32 0.71 -10.79
C TYR A 123 12.13 0.05 -10.13
N ILE A 124 11.90 -1.23 -10.44
CA ILE A 124 10.94 -2.08 -9.74
C ILE A 124 11.67 -3.37 -9.37
N SER A 125 11.67 -3.73 -8.09
CA SER A 125 12.34 -4.95 -7.65
C SER A 125 11.75 -6.18 -8.34
N SER A 126 12.58 -7.18 -8.59
CA SER A 126 12.21 -8.39 -9.36
C SER A 126 11.04 -9.16 -8.74
N ASN A 127 10.95 -9.17 -7.41
CA ASN A 127 9.83 -9.81 -6.69
C ASN A 127 8.51 -9.10 -6.96
N ILE A 128 8.53 -7.77 -6.95
CA ILE A 128 7.38 -6.91 -7.21
C ILE A 128 6.98 -6.99 -8.69
N LEU A 129 7.95 -7.01 -9.58
CA LEU A 129 7.69 -7.19 -11.01
C LEU A 129 6.98 -8.53 -11.28
N ARG A 130 7.37 -9.60 -10.60
CA ARG A 130 6.67 -10.89 -10.69
C ARG A 130 5.23 -10.80 -10.21
N GLU A 131 4.94 -10.06 -9.14
CA GLU A 131 3.56 -9.85 -8.68
C GLU A 131 2.74 -9.02 -9.66
N LEU A 132 3.33 -8.00 -10.27
CA LEU A 132 2.69 -7.19 -11.31
C LEU A 132 2.43 -7.95 -12.60
N THR A 133 3.36 -8.82 -13.00
CA THR A 133 3.29 -9.65 -14.23
C THR A 133 2.61 -10.99 -13.99
N ARG A 134 2.35 -11.35 -12.75
CA ARG A 134 1.34 -12.38 -12.51
C ARG A 134 0.07 -11.87 -13.16
N VAL A 135 -0.14 -12.32 -14.40
CA VAL A 135 -1.48 -12.35 -14.99
C VAL A 135 -2.33 -12.95 -13.89
N PRO A 136 -3.47 -12.35 -13.51
CA PRO A 136 -4.41 -13.03 -12.65
C PRO A 136 -4.69 -14.34 -13.39
N ASN A 137 -3.96 -15.40 -13.01
CA ASN A 137 -4.20 -16.70 -13.57
C ASN A 137 -5.67 -17.00 -13.33
N ALA A 138 -6.25 -17.75 -14.24
CA ALA A 138 -7.55 -18.38 -14.05
C ALA A 138 -7.69 -19.10 -12.69
N SER A 139 -6.58 -19.35 -11.97
CA SER A 139 -6.52 -19.80 -10.56
C SER A 139 -6.99 -18.76 -9.53
N ARG A 140 -7.04 -17.44 -9.84
CA ARG A 140 -7.73 -16.48 -8.95
C ARG A 140 -9.24 -16.52 -9.13
N HIS A 141 -9.74 -16.97 -10.28
CA HIS A 141 -11.13 -17.40 -10.39
C HIS A 141 -11.39 -18.56 -9.43
N ASP A 142 -10.45 -19.49 -9.27
CA ASP A 142 -10.61 -20.60 -8.33
C ASP A 142 -10.48 -20.18 -6.85
N GLU A 143 -9.56 -19.26 -6.48
CA GLU A 143 -9.48 -18.75 -5.10
C GLU A 143 -10.66 -17.80 -4.79
N THR A 144 -11.02 -16.91 -5.73
CA THR A 144 -12.16 -16.00 -5.63
C THR A 144 -13.48 -16.76 -5.58
N GLU A 145 -13.64 -17.79 -6.42
CA GLU A 145 -14.77 -18.70 -6.36
C GLU A 145 -14.72 -19.59 -5.11
N SER A 146 -13.53 -19.96 -4.62
CA SER A 146 -13.37 -20.74 -3.39
C SER A 146 -13.73 -19.93 -2.15
N GLU A 147 -13.31 -18.65 -2.08
CA GLU A 147 -13.68 -17.74 -0.99
C GLU A 147 -15.18 -17.44 -0.99
N MET A 148 -15.78 -17.22 -2.15
CA MET A 148 -17.23 -17.04 -2.29
C MET A 148 -17.99 -18.33 -2.02
N LYS A 149 -17.49 -19.50 -2.45
CA LYS A 149 -18.08 -20.82 -2.16
C LYS A 149 -18.02 -21.19 -0.67
N ALA A 150 -17.10 -20.59 0.11
CA ALA A 150 -17.04 -20.76 1.56
C ALA A 150 -18.14 -19.98 2.29
N LEU A 151 -18.79 -19.03 1.64
CA LEU A 151 -19.89 -18.25 2.20
C LEU A 151 -21.23 -18.90 1.87
N SER A 152 -22.14 -18.89 2.86
CA SER A 152 -23.53 -19.25 2.60
C SER A 152 -24.25 -18.12 1.86
N GLU A 153 -25.33 -18.44 1.15
CA GLU A 153 -26.19 -17.44 0.48
C GLU A 153 -26.57 -16.29 1.43
N ARG A 154 -26.86 -16.61 2.69
CA ARG A 154 -27.23 -15.62 3.70
C ARG A 154 -26.07 -14.71 4.12
N GLU A 155 -24.86 -15.24 4.14
CA GLU A 155 -23.65 -14.44 4.41
C GLU A 155 -23.35 -13.51 3.23
N ILE A 156 -23.58 -13.94 2.00
CA ILE A 156 -23.45 -13.12 0.79
C ILE A 156 -24.46 -11.97 0.80
N GLU A 157 -25.73 -12.24 1.14
CA GLU A 157 -26.76 -11.20 1.28
C GLU A 157 -26.36 -10.15 2.33
N VAL A 158 -25.95 -10.60 3.52
CA VAL A 158 -25.49 -9.70 4.59
C VAL A 158 -24.27 -8.89 4.16
N LEU A 159 -23.30 -9.51 3.49
CA LEU A 159 -22.10 -8.86 2.99
C LEU A 159 -22.42 -7.79 1.93
N SER A 160 -23.35 -8.07 1.00
CA SER A 160 -23.81 -7.11 0.00
C SER A 160 -24.47 -5.87 0.64
N LEU A 161 -25.26 -6.07 1.70
CA LEU A 161 -25.92 -4.98 2.40
C LEU A 161 -24.93 -4.15 3.26
N ILE A 162 -23.91 -4.78 3.83
CA ILE A 162 -22.80 -4.07 4.48
C ILE A 162 -22.07 -3.18 3.47
N ALA A 163 -21.85 -3.67 2.25
CA ALA A 163 -21.21 -2.91 1.19
C ALA A 163 -22.05 -1.73 0.68
N GLN A 164 -23.36 -1.77 0.88
CA GLN A 164 -24.28 -0.65 0.67
C GLN A 164 -24.36 0.29 1.89
N GLU A 165 -23.43 0.16 2.83
CA GLU A 165 -23.32 0.98 4.04
C GLU A 165 -24.50 0.88 5.02
N LEU A 166 -25.36 -0.16 4.91
CA LEU A 166 -26.45 -0.37 5.85
C LEU A 166 -25.91 -0.80 7.22
N ASN A 167 -26.51 -0.25 8.27
CA ASN A 167 -26.22 -0.66 9.63
C ASN A 167 -26.92 -1.98 10.01
N THR A 168 -26.56 -2.56 11.15
CA THR A 168 -27.04 -3.89 11.57
C THR A 168 -28.58 -3.94 11.71
N ASN A 169 -29.22 -2.85 12.16
CA ASN A 169 -30.67 -2.79 12.32
C ASN A 169 -31.37 -2.74 10.96
N GLU A 170 -30.89 -1.92 10.04
CA GLU A 170 -31.41 -1.80 8.67
C GLU A 170 -31.27 -3.13 7.90
N ILE A 171 -30.14 -3.84 8.11
CA ILE A 171 -29.94 -5.18 7.53
C ILE A 171 -30.97 -6.17 8.12
N ALA A 172 -31.17 -6.13 9.43
CA ALA A 172 -32.13 -7.02 10.11
C ALA A 172 -33.56 -6.81 9.60
N GLU A 173 -33.98 -5.55 9.44
CA GLU A 173 -35.28 -5.19 8.87
C GLU A 173 -35.40 -5.66 7.40
N LYS A 174 -34.40 -5.36 6.58
CA LYS A 174 -34.42 -5.69 5.14
C LYS A 174 -34.42 -7.19 4.88
N LEU A 175 -33.80 -7.96 5.75
CA LEU A 175 -33.71 -9.41 5.65
C LEU A 175 -34.78 -10.17 6.47
N PHE A 176 -35.64 -9.45 7.19
CA PHE A 176 -36.69 -10.00 8.06
C PHE A 176 -36.13 -10.99 9.12
N VAL A 177 -35.01 -10.64 9.76
CA VAL A 177 -34.36 -11.43 10.81
C VAL A 177 -34.08 -10.59 12.05
N SER A 178 -33.69 -11.25 13.16
CA SER A 178 -33.28 -10.52 14.35
C SER A 178 -31.91 -9.85 14.17
N VAL A 179 -31.67 -8.73 14.87
CA VAL A 179 -30.38 -8.05 14.93
C VAL A 179 -29.28 -9.02 15.38
N ASN A 180 -29.57 -9.90 16.34
CA ASN A 180 -28.63 -10.91 16.80
C ASN A 180 -28.25 -11.94 15.71
N THR A 181 -29.18 -12.25 14.81
CA THR A 181 -28.92 -13.10 13.65
C THR A 181 -27.93 -12.43 12.70
N VAL A 182 -28.10 -11.14 12.41
CA VAL A 182 -27.19 -10.36 11.57
C VAL A 182 -25.79 -10.29 12.22
N GLU A 183 -25.71 -10.04 13.52
CA GLU A 183 -24.42 -10.02 14.23
C GLU A 183 -23.69 -11.38 14.17
N THR A 184 -24.46 -12.47 14.21
CA THR A 184 -23.89 -13.82 14.05
C THR A 184 -23.28 -14.00 12.66
N HIS A 185 -24.00 -13.59 11.60
CA HIS A 185 -23.47 -13.63 10.24
C HIS A 185 -22.26 -12.73 10.06
N ARG A 186 -22.25 -11.52 10.64
CA ARG A 186 -21.08 -10.62 10.62
C ARG A 186 -19.85 -11.25 11.27
N LYS A 187 -19.99 -11.86 12.44
CA LYS A 187 -18.89 -12.59 13.10
C LYS A 187 -18.36 -13.73 12.27
N SER A 188 -19.26 -14.49 11.63
CA SER A 188 -18.88 -15.56 10.71
C SER A 188 -18.11 -15.03 9.50
N LEU A 189 -18.56 -13.93 8.90
CA LEU A 189 -17.89 -13.24 7.79
C LEU A 189 -16.48 -12.78 8.17
N PHE A 190 -16.30 -12.13 9.32
CA PHE A 190 -14.97 -11.74 9.80
C PHE A 190 -14.03 -12.93 9.91
N LYS A 191 -14.54 -14.06 10.46
CA LYS A 191 -13.74 -15.27 10.63
C LYS A 191 -13.40 -15.95 9.31
N LYS A 192 -14.39 -16.11 8.41
CA LYS A 192 -14.23 -16.80 7.12
C LYS A 192 -13.34 -16.03 6.15
N LEU A 193 -13.47 -14.71 6.13
CA LEU A 193 -12.74 -13.83 5.22
C LEU A 193 -11.42 -13.31 5.79
N GLY A 194 -11.10 -13.63 7.07
CA GLY A 194 -9.86 -13.22 7.71
C GLY A 194 -9.71 -11.70 7.89
N VAL A 195 -10.81 -10.93 7.82
CA VAL A 195 -10.79 -9.47 7.94
C VAL A 195 -11.10 -9.01 9.37
N LYS A 196 -10.50 -7.89 9.79
CA LYS A 196 -10.56 -7.43 11.19
C LYS A 196 -11.62 -6.37 11.48
N ASN A 197 -12.19 -5.74 10.44
CA ASN A 197 -13.15 -4.64 10.60
C ASN A 197 -14.14 -4.56 9.42
N ALA A 198 -15.16 -3.72 9.54
CA ALA A 198 -16.18 -3.55 8.51
C ALA A 198 -15.62 -3.04 7.18
N ILE A 199 -14.56 -2.22 7.21
CA ILE A 199 -13.90 -1.71 6.00
C ILE A 199 -13.32 -2.90 5.21
N GLY A 200 -12.76 -3.90 5.89
CA GLY A 200 -12.30 -5.14 5.26
C GLY A 200 -13.42 -5.90 4.54
N LEU A 201 -14.62 -5.97 5.13
CA LEU A 201 -15.79 -6.58 4.49
C LEU A 201 -16.23 -5.79 3.25
N ILE A 202 -16.29 -4.45 3.35
CA ILE A 202 -16.65 -3.59 2.22
C ILE A 202 -15.66 -3.75 1.06
N LYS A 203 -14.35 -3.70 1.35
CA LYS A 203 -13.30 -3.93 0.33
C LYS A 203 -13.41 -5.31 -0.33
N PHE A 204 -13.73 -6.33 0.46
CA PHE A 204 -13.98 -7.67 -0.07
C PHE A 204 -15.19 -7.68 -1.01
N ALA A 205 -16.32 -7.13 -0.59
CA ALA A 205 -17.55 -7.07 -1.39
C ALA A 205 -17.37 -6.31 -2.71
N LEU A 206 -16.66 -5.16 -2.67
CA LEU A 206 -16.31 -4.39 -3.86
C LEU A 206 -15.45 -5.19 -4.84
N ARG A 207 -14.44 -5.91 -4.33
CA ARG A 207 -13.56 -6.75 -5.14
C ARG A 207 -14.30 -7.87 -5.85
N HIS A 208 -15.38 -8.39 -5.26
CA HIS A 208 -16.20 -9.48 -5.79
C HIS A 208 -17.48 -9.01 -6.48
N GLY A 209 -17.65 -7.70 -6.72
CA GLY A 209 -18.80 -7.15 -7.44
C GLY A 209 -20.12 -7.28 -6.70
N LEU A 210 -20.11 -7.39 -5.36
CA LEU A 210 -21.31 -7.50 -4.53
C LEU A 210 -21.91 -6.14 -4.13
N ALA A 211 -21.22 -5.04 -4.43
CA ALA A 211 -21.72 -3.68 -4.26
C ALA A 211 -21.97 -3.08 -5.65
N ASN A 212 -23.19 -2.64 -5.89
CA ASN A 212 -23.55 -1.79 -7.03
C ASN A 212 -23.34 -0.33 -6.66
#